data_a29e435a5e62d3df1652d51bcbcbf46c
#
_entry.id   a29e435a5e62d3df1652d51bcbcbf46c
#
_cell.length_a   1.000
_cell.length_b   1.000
_cell.length_c   1.000
_cell.angle_alpha   90.00
_cell.angle_beta   90.00
_cell.angle_gamma   90.00
#
_symmetry.space_group_name_H-M   'P 1'
#
loop_
_entity.id
_entity.type
_entity.pdbx_description
1 polymer ?
#
loop_
_entity_poly.entity_id
_entity_poly.type
_entity_poly.pdbx_seq_one_letter_code
_entity_poly.pdbx_strand_id
1 'polypeptide(L)'
;MRRFALIAAGLATVAAAGCSSSSSSTPRSGSSPATGTITVFAAASLTEAFTKIGQQFQAAHKGDTAKFSFGPSSGLATQITSGAPADVFASASPGTMQDVVSAGDASNPQNFAKNFAEVAVPPNNPANVDSVTDLAKHSVKVALCQPQVPCGSVAAEVFKNAGITVKPVTLQPDVKSVLTQVETGNVDAGMVYVTDVMAAGSKAKGITIPASDNASTLYPMATVSSSNHKSIAQQFVAYVLSPAGQQVLAAAGFQKP
;
A
#
# COMPACT_ATOMS: atom_id res chain seq x y z
N MET A 1 -4.94 50.66 -60.46
CA MET A 1 -5.49 52.02 -60.79
C MET A 1 -5.60 52.79 -59.48
N ARG A 2 -4.84 53.89 -59.48
CA ARG A 2 -5.15 55.21 -58.86
C ARG A 2 -5.42 55.20 -57.33
N ARG A 3 -4.48 55.73 -56.51
CA ARG A 3 -4.11 57.17 -56.30
C ARG A 3 -4.99 57.73 -55.16
N PHE A 4 -4.58 58.41 -54.16
CA PHE A 4 -3.70 59.49 -53.72
C PHE A 4 -4.05 59.78 -52.27
N ALA A 5 -3.13 59.92 -51.31
CA ALA A 5 -2.45 61.15 -50.86
C ALA A 5 -3.38 62.10 -50.12
N LEU A 6 -3.09 62.74 -49.03
CA LEU A 6 -2.00 63.56 -48.52
C LEU A 6 -2.39 64.08 -47.10
N ILE A 7 -1.48 64.04 -46.17
CA ILE A 7 -0.90 65.15 -45.38
C ILE A 7 -1.85 66.07 -44.58
N ALA A 8 -1.61 66.14 -43.25
CA ALA A 8 -1.38 67.43 -42.56
C ALA A 8 -0.78 67.22 -41.18
N ALA A 9 0.25 68.00 -40.94
CA ALA A 9 1.05 68.10 -39.74
C ALA A 9 0.38 69.06 -38.72
N GLY A 10 0.71 68.88 -37.43
CA GLY A 10 0.29 69.79 -36.38
C GLY A 10 1.06 69.54 -35.08
N LEU A 11 1.93 70.48 -34.83
CA LEU A 11 2.91 70.78 -33.80
C LEU A 11 2.54 70.49 -32.35
N ALA A 12 3.47 69.89 -31.65
CA ALA A 12 4.06 70.11 -30.34
C ALA A 12 3.28 70.81 -29.21
N THR A 13 3.25 70.11 -28.05
CA THR A 13 3.59 70.76 -26.75
C THR A 13 4.20 69.72 -25.80
N VAL A 14 5.37 70.07 -25.29
CA VAL A 14 6.15 69.40 -24.24
C VAL A 14 5.49 69.74 -22.89
N ALA A 15 5.24 68.75 -22.05
CA ALA A 15 5.11 68.98 -20.62
C ALA A 15 5.77 67.80 -19.89
N ALA A 16 6.69 68.13 -19.04
CA ALA A 16 7.59 67.26 -18.29
C ALA A 16 6.95 66.69 -17.04
N ALA A 17 7.61 65.64 -16.55
CA ALA A 17 7.76 65.20 -15.18
C ALA A 17 6.64 64.41 -14.52
N GLY A 18 7.00 63.20 -14.14
CA GLY A 18 6.29 62.37 -13.16
C GLY A 18 6.82 60.96 -13.15
N CYS A 19 8.07 60.75 -12.70
CA CYS A 19 8.54 59.41 -12.30
C CYS A 19 7.73 58.96 -11.08
N SER A 20 6.72 58.14 -11.29
CA SER A 20 6.12 57.31 -10.23
C SER A 20 6.46 55.86 -10.60
N SER A 21 7.51 55.33 -9.96
CA SER A 21 7.83 53.92 -9.92
C SER A 21 6.74 53.19 -9.16
N SER A 22 5.66 52.83 -9.86
CA SER A 22 4.68 51.87 -9.36
C SER A 22 5.34 50.49 -9.40
N SER A 23 5.89 50.08 -8.27
CA SER A 23 6.22 48.68 -8.02
C SER A 23 4.92 47.88 -8.13
N SER A 24 4.65 47.35 -9.31
CA SER A 24 3.64 46.33 -9.49
C SER A 24 4.12 45.07 -8.80
N SER A 25 3.79 44.94 -7.51
CA SER A 25 3.79 43.68 -6.81
C SER A 25 2.72 42.79 -7.49
N THR A 26 3.19 42.00 -8.44
CA THR A 26 2.41 40.88 -8.96
C THR A 26 1.97 40.04 -7.74
N PRO A 27 0.66 39.83 -7.50
CA PRO A 27 0.23 38.87 -6.51
C PRO A 27 0.81 37.50 -6.97
N ARG A 28 1.73 36.94 -6.21
CA ARG A 28 1.98 35.51 -6.32
C ARG A 28 0.64 34.83 -6.11
N SER A 29 0.05 34.35 -7.18
CA SER A 29 -1.04 33.38 -7.09
C SER A 29 -0.47 32.19 -6.32
N GLY A 30 -0.70 32.19 -5.02
CA GLY A 30 -0.54 31.00 -4.20
C GLY A 30 -1.56 30.02 -4.76
N SER A 31 -1.13 29.13 -5.64
CA SER A 31 -1.91 27.95 -5.99
C SER A 31 -2.16 27.22 -4.67
N SER A 32 -3.38 27.31 -4.15
CA SER A 32 -3.82 26.40 -3.08
C SER A 32 -3.47 24.99 -3.54
N PRO A 33 -2.86 24.17 -2.68
CA PRO A 33 -2.59 22.80 -3.04
C PRO A 33 -3.90 22.16 -3.53
N ALA A 34 -3.85 21.52 -4.69
CA ALA A 34 -5.00 20.83 -5.24
C ALA A 34 -5.43 19.77 -4.22
N THR A 35 -6.63 19.93 -3.67
CA THR A 35 -7.26 18.95 -2.79
C THR A 35 -8.02 17.92 -3.62
N GLY A 36 -8.09 16.68 -3.16
CA GLY A 36 -8.79 15.64 -3.91
C GLY A 36 -8.80 14.26 -3.26
N THR A 37 -9.33 13.32 -4.00
CA THR A 37 -9.40 11.91 -3.57
C THR A 37 -8.40 11.08 -4.35
N ILE A 38 -7.60 10.29 -3.65
CA ILE A 38 -6.75 9.26 -4.25
C ILE A 38 -7.31 7.87 -3.97
N THR A 39 -7.05 6.94 -4.88
CA THR A 39 -7.34 5.52 -4.72
C THR A 39 -6.03 4.77 -4.46
N VAL A 40 -5.95 4.14 -3.30
CA VAL A 40 -4.79 3.35 -2.86
C VAL A 40 -5.12 1.87 -2.99
N PHE A 41 -4.42 1.17 -3.87
CA PHE A 41 -4.47 -0.29 -3.94
C PHE A 41 -3.44 -0.85 -2.96
N ALA A 42 -3.89 -1.60 -1.97
CA ALA A 42 -3.03 -2.07 -0.88
C ALA A 42 -3.25 -3.56 -0.57
N ALA A 43 -2.18 -4.24 -0.23
CA ALA A 43 -2.23 -5.63 0.21
C ALA A 43 -3.23 -5.83 1.34
N ALA A 44 -3.95 -6.97 1.34
CA ALA A 44 -4.97 -7.30 2.34
C ALA A 44 -4.45 -7.21 3.80
N SER A 45 -3.18 -7.58 4.03
CA SER A 45 -2.53 -7.48 5.34
C SER A 45 -2.32 -6.04 5.85
N LEU A 46 -2.49 -5.02 4.99
CA LEU A 46 -2.38 -3.60 5.35
C LEU A 46 -3.71 -2.99 5.81
N THR A 47 -4.80 -3.73 5.79
CA THR A 47 -6.16 -3.20 5.97
C THR A 47 -6.28 -2.34 7.22
N GLU A 48 -5.92 -2.84 8.39
CA GLU A 48 -6.09 -2.12 9.66
C GLU A 48 -5.12 -0.93 9.77
N ALA A 49 -3.85 -1.15 9.44
CA ALA A 49 -2.83 -0.12 9.52
C ALA A 49 -3.11 1.03 8.52
N PHE A 50 -3.45 0.70 7.27
CA PHE A 50 -3.70 1.72 6.25
C PHE A 50 -5.04 2.44 6.44
N THR A 51 -6.05 1.78 6.98
CA THR A 51 -7.28 2.46 7.41
C THR A 51 -6.97 3.55 8.45
N LYS A 52 -6.16 3.23 9.46
CA LYS A 52 -5.74 4.18 10.49
C LYS A 52 -4.83 5.28 9.91
N ILE A 53 -3.87 4.93 9.07
CA ILE A 53 -3.01 5.90 8.36
C ILE A 53 -3.84 6.84 7.50
N GLY A 54 -4.82 6.32 6.75
CA GLY A 54 -5.71 7.13 5.93
C GLY A 54 -6.51 8.17 6.73
N GLN A 55 -7.05 7.77 7.88
CA GLN A 55 -7.73 8.69 8.81
C GLN A 55 -6.80 9.81 9.30
N GLN A 56 -5.57 9.45 9.69
CA GLN A 56 -4.59 10.42 10.16
C GLN A 56 -4.08 11.32 9.03
N PHE A 57 -3.88 10.77 7.83
CA PHE A 57 -3.52 11.53 6.63
C PHE A 57 -4.58 12.59 6.31
N GLN A 58 -5.85 12.20 6.29
CA GLN A 58 -6.98 13.13 6.03
C GLN A 58 -7.09 14.21 7.11
N ALA A 59 -6.78 13.89 8.37
CA ALA A 59 -6.77 14.87 9.44
C ALA A 59 -5.63 15.89 9.30
N ALA A 60 -4.46 15.45 8.82
CA ALA A 60 -3.26 16.27 8.60
C ALA A 60 -3.34 17.08 7.30
N HIS A 61 -4.02 16.56 6.27
CA HIS A 61 -4.13 17.15 4.92
C HIS A 61 -5.61 17.45 4.63
N LYS A 62 -6.11 18.56 5.19
CA LYS A 62 -7.53 18.93 5.05
C LYS A 62 -7.91 19.12 3.58
N GLY A 63 -8.96 18.42 3.17
CA GLY A 63 -9.44 18.42 1.79
C GLY A 63 -8.94 17.25 0.96
N ASP A 64 -7.93 16.49 1.43
CA ASP A 64 -7.48 15.27 0.78
C ASP A 64 -8.15 14.05 1.39
N THR A 65 -8.46 13.06 0.55
CA THR A 65 -9.08 11.79 0.95
C THR A 65 -8.31 10.63 0.33
N ALA A 66 -7.95 9.63 1.14
CA ALA A 66 -7.43 8.36 0.65
C ALA A 66 -8.53 7.28 0.74
N LYS A 67 -8.94 6.74 -0.40
CA LYS A 67 -9.81 5.57 -0.52
C LYS A 67 -8.97 4.34 -0.77
N PHE A 68 -9.33 3.23 -0.14
CA PHE A 68 -8.57 2.00 -0.22
C PHE A 68 -9.32 0.90 -0.97
N SER A 69 -8.58 0.16 -1.79
CA SER A 69 -8.98 -1.13 -2.33
C SER A 69 -7.99 -2.17 -1.79
N PHE A 70 -8.45 -2.99 -0.86
CA PHE A 70 -7.64 -4.05 -0.25
C PHE A 70 -7.84 -5.38 -0.95
N GLY A 71 -6.76 -6.13 -1.15
CA GLY A 71 -6.83 -7.43 -1.80
C GLY A 71 -5.48 -8.12 -1.96
N PRO A 72 -5.44 -9.26 -2.66
CA PRO A 72 -4.19 -9.94 -2.98
C PRO A 72 -3.31 -9.04 -3.85
N SER A 73 -2.04 -8.82 -3.45
CA SER A 73 -1.15 -7.91 -4.18
C SER A 73 -1.01 -8.28 -5.66
N SER A 74 -0.94 -9.58 -5.99
CA SER A 74 -0.87 -10.05 -7.38
C SER A 74 -2.11 -9.69 -8.19
N GLY A 75 -3.30 -9.80 -7.58
CA GLY A 75 -4.56 -9.41 -8.23
C GLY A 75 -4.64 -7.89 -8.43
N LEU A 76 -4.19 -7.09 -7.44
CA LEU A 76 -4.13 -5.64 -7.56
C LEU A 76 -3.11 -5.19 -8.62
N ALA A 77 -1.95 -5.85 -8.70
CA ALA A 77 -0.95 -5.61 -9.74
C ALA A 77 -1.53 -5.87 -11.13
N THR A 78 -2.24 -7.00 -11.32
CA THR A 78 -2.92 -7.31 -12.58
C THR A 78 -3.97 -6.25 -12.95
N GLN A 79 -4.73 -5.74 -11.98
CA GLN A 79 -5.69 -4.67 -12.22
C GLN A 79 -4.99 -3.38 -12.67
N ILE A 80 -3.88 -2.99 -12.04
CA ILE A 80 -3.09 -1.80 -12.41
C ILE A 80 -2.54 -1.95 -13.82
N THR A 81 -1.90 -3.07 -14.14
CA THR A 81 -1.32 -3.32 -15.48
C THR A 81 -2.40 -3.49 -16.56
N SER A 82 -3.66 -3.72 -16.16
CA SER A 82 -4.83 -3.70 -17.03
C SER A 82 -5.52 -2.32 -17.10
N GLY A 83 -4.93 -1.27 -16.50
CA GLY A 83 -5.41 0.11 -16.59
C GLY A 83 -6.42 0.51 -15.51
N ALA A 84 -6.55 -0.23 -14.40
CA ALA A 84 -7.40 0.20 -13.29
C ALA A 84 -6.92 1.52 -12.69
N PRO A 85 -7.83 2.44 -12.32
CA PRO A 85 -7.51 3.77 -11.84
C PRO A 85 -7.02 3.73 -10.38
N ALA A 86 -5.75 3.41 -10.18
CA ALA A 86 -5.06 3.49 -8.91
C ALA A 86 -4.10 4.68 -8.90
N ASP A 87 -3.94 5.34 -7.76
CA ASP A 87 -2.99 6.43 -7.57
C ASP A 87 -1.74 5.97 -6.82
N VAL A 88 -1.90 5.03 -5.88
CA VAL A 88 -0.81 4.41 -5.12
C VAL A 88 -1.00 2.90 -5.10
N PHE A 89 0.10 2.17 -5.25
CA PHE A 89 0.15 0.73 -5.03
C PHE A 89 1.08 0.41 -3.85
N ALA A 90 0.58 -0.37 -2.88
CA ALA A 90 1.32 -0.88 -1.72
C ALA A 90 1.23 -2.40 -1.68
N SER A 91 2.33 -3.06 -2.05
CA SER A 91 2.41 -4.51 -2.18
C SER A 91 2.97 -5.18 -0.93
N ALA A 92 2.57 -6.43 -0.68
CA ALA A 92 3.18 -7.30 0.33
C ALA A 92 4.36 -8.14 -0.23
N SER A 93 4.87 -7.78 -1.40
CA SER A 93 5.98 -8.50 -2.05
C SER A 93 6.75 -7.60 -3.01
N PRO A 94 8.09 -7.58 -2.94
CA PRO A 94 8.92 -6.92 -3.95
C PRO A 94 8.70 -7.49 -5.35
N GLY A 95 8.52 -8.79 -5.51
CA GLY A 95 8.26 -9.42 -6.81
C GLY A 95 7.00 -8.87 -7.47
N THR A 96 5.89 -8.82 -6.74
CA THR A 96 4.62 -8.28 -7.27
C THR A 96 4.71 -6.77 -7.59
N MET A 97 5.48 -6.00 -6.83
CA MET A 97 5.75 -4.60 -7.19
C MET A 97 6.59 -4.52 -8.46
N GLN A 98 7.57 -5.43 -8.63
CA GLN A 98 8.41 -5.48 -9.81
C GLN A 98 7.60 -5.75 -11.09
N ASP A 99 6.52 -6.54 -11.02
CA ASP A 99 5.62 -6.77 -12.15
C ASP A 99 5.02 -5.44 -12.66
N VAL A 100 4.56 -4.59 -11.74
CA VAL A 100 3.98 -3.27 -12.07
C VAL A 100 5.06 -2.31 -12.59
N VAL A 101 6.26 -2.34 -12.01
CA VAL A 101 7.41 -1.54 -12.48
C VAL A 101 7.84 -1.97 -13.88
N SER A 102 7.91 -3.27 -14.14
CA SER A 102 8.31 -3.82 -15.45
C SER A 102 7.29 -3.51 -16.55
N ALA A 103 6.01 -3.35 -16.20
CA ALA A 103 4.97 -2.88 -17.10
C ALA A 103 5.04 -1.36 -17.36
N GLY A 104 5.89 -0.60 -16.63
CA GLY A 104 5.98 0.86 -16.73
C GLY A 104 4.91 1.62 -15.92
N ASP A 105 4.08 0.89 -15.15
CA ASP A 105 2.95 1.46 -14.42
C ASP A 105 3.32 2.01 -13.03
N ALA A 106 4.56 1.78 -12.57
CA ALA A 106 5.11 2.42 -11.38
C ALA A 106 6.63 2.62 -11.54
N SER A 107 7.19 3.52 -10.74
CA SER A 107 8.63 3.76 -10.70
C SER A 107 9.10 4.10 -9.29
N ASN A 108 10.39 3.84 -9.03
CA ASN A 108 11.05 4.16 -7.76
C ASN A 108 10.27 3.69 -6.51
N PRO A 109 9.90 2.40 -6.42
CA PRO A 109 9.22 1.88 -5.24
C PRO A 109 10.10 2.01 -4.00
N GLN A 110 9.45 2.32 -2.85
CA GLN A 110 10.12 2.46 -1.57
C GLN A 110 9.61 1.41 -0.60
N ASN A 111 10.52 0.66 0.02
CA ASN A 111 10.16 -0.25 1.10
C ASN A 111 9.77 0.57 2.33
N PHE A 112 8.59 0.30 2.88
CA PHE A 112 8.08 1.04 4.03
C PHE A 112 7.83 0.16 5.26
N ALA A 113 7.78 -1.16 5.09
CA ALA A 113 7.54 -2.11 6.16
C ALA A 113 8.14 -3.49 5.82
N LYS A 114 8.26 -4.31 6.85
CA LYS A 114 8.61 -5.74 6.80
C LYS A 114 7.64 -6.52 7.68
N ASN A 115 7.28 -7.74 7.26
CA ASN A 115 6.41 -8.62 8.03
C ASN A 115 6.96 -10.04 8.06
N PHE A 116 6.59 -10.79 9.08
CA PHE A 116 7.02 -12.18 9.28
C PHE A 116 5.82 -13.11 9.27
N ALA A 117 6.06 -14.34 8.84
CA ALA A 117 5.05 -15.39 8.90
C ALA A 117 4.75 -15.77 10.36
N GLU A 118 3.50 -16.16 10.59
CA GLU A 118 3.02 -16.73 11.85
C GLU A 118 1.95 -17.77 11.55
N VAL A 119 1.87 -18.81 12.38
CA VAL A 119 0.77 -19.77 12.30
C VAL A 119 -0.38 -19.24 13.13
N ALA A 120 -1.55 -19.07 12.53
CA ALA A 120 -2.79 -18.74 13.24
C ALA A 120 -3.59 -20.02 13.51
N VAL A 121 -4.14 -20.11 14.72
CA VAL A 121 -5.06 -21.18 15.13
C VAL A 121 -6.30 -20.56 15.76
N PRO A 122 -7.46 -21.27 15.83
CA PRO A 122 -8.60 -20.84 16.63
C PRO A 122 -8.19 -20.60 18.10
N PRO A 123 -8.91 -19.74 18.86
CA PRO A 123 -8.50 -19.35 20.22
C PRO A 123 -8.23 -20.52 21.17
N ASN A 124 -9.03 -21.57 21.08
CA ASN A 124 -8.92 -22.79 21.91
C ASN A 124 -8.01 -23.87 21.32
N ASN A 125 -7.43 -23.64 20.13
CA ASN A 125 -6.48 -24.54 19.46
C ASN A 125 -6.89 -26.03 19.53
N PRO A 126 -8.04 -26.43 18.97
CA PRO A 126 -8.60 -27.77 19.18
C PRO A 126 -7.73 -28.90 18.61
N ALA A 127 -6.88 -28.60 17.64
CA ALA A 127 -5.97 -29.57 17.03
C ALA A 127 -4.60 -29.66 17.73
N ASN A 128 -4.37 -28.90 18.80
CA ASN A 128 -3.11 -28.81 19.55
C ASN A 128 -1.91 -28.58 18.63
N VAL A 129 -1.99 -27.54 17.82
CA VAL A 129 -0.89 -27.07 16.95
C VAL A 129 0.03 -26.18 17.78
N ASP A 130 1.23 -26.65 18.08
CA ASP A 130 2.21 -25.96 18.91
C ASP A 130 3.44 -25.47 18.15
N SER A 131 3.59 -25.92 16.91
CA SER A 131 4.72 -25.56 16.03
C SER A 131 4.32 -25.54 14.55
N VAL A 132 5.15 -24.94 13.73
CA VAL A 132 4.98 -24.95 12.26
C VAL A 132 5.04 -26.38 11.69
N THR A 133 5.81 -27.29 12.31
CA THR A 133 5.93 -28.69 11.86
C THR A 133 4.64 -29.48 12.05
N ASP A 134 3.77 -29.06 12.95
CA ASP A 134 2.46 -29.70 13.16
C ASP A 134 1.52 -29.51 11.96
N LEU A 135 1.75 -28.50 11.12
CA LEU A 135 1.00 -28.31 9.89
C LEU A 135 1.16 -29.43 8.86
N ALA A 136 2.21 -30.25 9.00
CA ALA A 136 2.44 -31.42 8.15
C ALA A 136 1.63 -32.66 8.61
N LYS A 137 1.00 -32.65 9.78
CA LYS A 137 0.18 -33.74 10.28
C LYS A 137 -1.09 -33.88 9.45
N HIS A 138 -1.40 -35.09 9.00
CA HIS A 138 -2.61 -35.36 8.21
C HIS A 138 -3.93 -35.04 8.94
N SER A 139 -3.91 -35.04 10.28
CA SER A 139 -5.07 -34.72 11.11
C SER A 139 -5.35 -33.21 11.20
N VAL A 140 -4.41 -32.35 10.82
CA VAL A 140 -4.53 -30.89 10.92
C VAL A 140 -5.04 -30.34 9.59
N LYS A 141 -6.20 -29.70 9.61
CA LYS A 141 -6.77 -28.99 8.46
C LYS A 141 -6.12 -27.63 8.34
N VAL A 142 -5.35 -27.42 7.27
CA VAL A 142 -4.61 -26.18 7.06
C VAL A 142 -5.19 -25.38 5.90
N ALA A 143 -5.39 -24.08 6.11
CA ALA A 143 -5.61 -23.11 5.04
C ALA A 143 -4.29 -22.41 4.69
N LEU A 144 -4.02 -22.28 3.41
CA LEU A 144 -2.89 -21.52 2.88
C LEU A 144 -3.36 -20.49 1.85
N CYS A 145 -2.51 -19.52 1.57
CA CYS A 145 -2.68 -18.69 0.38
C CYS A 145 -2.32 -19.49 -0.89
N GLN A 146 -2.91 -19.10 -2.01
CA GLN A 146 -2.51 -19.60 -3.33
C GLN A 146 -1.01 -19.32 -3.56
N PRO A 147 -0.26 -20.21 -4.23
CA PRO A 147 1.21 -20.08 -4.39
C PRO A 147 1.68 -18.78 -5.06
N GLN A 148 0.87 -18.23 -5.97
CA GLN A 148 1.20 -17.02 -6.74
C GLN A 148 0.97 -15.71 -6.00
N VAL A 149 0.39 -15.72 -4.80
CA VAL A 149 0.21 -14.51 -4.00
C VAL A 149 1.29 -14.40 -2.91
N PRO A 150 1.59 -13.18 -2.41
CA PRO A 150 2.71 -12.97 -1.49
C PRO A 150 2.75 -13.91 -0.27
N CYS A 151 1.62 -14.10 0.40
CA CYS A 151 1.53 -14.99 1.57
C CYS A 151 1.75 -16.47 1.23
N GLY A 152 1.41 -16.89 0.01
CA GLY A 152 1.69 -18.25 -0.46
C GLY A 152 3.18 -18.48 -0.68
N SER A 153 3.87 -17.50 -1.27
CA SER A 153 5.31 -17.56 -1.46
C SER A 153 6.06 -17.58 -0.13
N VAL A 154 5.65 -16.76 0.84
CA VAL A 154 6.24 -16.74 2.18
C VAL A 154 6.00 -18.08 2.92
N ALA A 155 4.80 -18.65 2.82
CA ALA A 155 4.50 -19.96 3.40
C ALA A 155 5.38 -21.07 2.80
N ALA A 156 5.57 -21.05 1.49
CA ALA A 156 6.45 -22.03 0.82
C ALA A 156 7.91 -21.93 1.30
N GLU A 157 8.41 -20.71 1.53
CA GLU A 157 9.75 -20.49 2.08
C GLU A 157 9.85 -21.01 3.53
N VAL A 158 8.86 -20.73 4.38
CA VAL A 158 8.80 -21.28 5.74
C VAL A 158 8.83 -22.82 5.71
N PHE A 159 8.03 -23.46 4.88
CA PHE A 159 7.98 -24.92 4.80
C PHE A 159 9.29 -25.52 4.28
N LYS A 160 9.95 -24.86 3.34
CA LYS A 160 11.28 -25.23 2.87
C LYS A 160 12.30 -25.14 4.00
N ASN A 161 12.31 -24.06 4.77
CA ASN A 161 13.25 -23.84 5.87
C ASN A 161 13.01 -24.86 7.00
N ALA A 162 11.76 -25.15 7.33
CA ALA A 162 11.37 -26.14 8.32
C ALA A 162 11.50 -27.60 7.84
N GLY A 163 11.82 -27.84 6.58
CA GLY A 163 11.96 -29.18 6.01
C GLY A 163 10.66 -29.99 5.96
N ILE A 164 9.51 -29.33 5.84
CA ILE A 164 8.19 -29.97 5.87
C ILE A 164 7.43 -29.81 4.54
N THR A 165 6.47 -30.71 4.33
CA THR A 165 5.49 -30.60 3.25
C THR A 165 4.09 -30.52 3.84
N VAL A 166 3.37 -29.44 3.56
CA VAL A 166 2.00 -29.21 4.05
C VAL A 166 1.02 -29.44 2.91
N LYS A 167 -0.05 -30.20 3.17
CA LYS A 167 -1.16 -30.41 2.22
C LYS A 167 -2.37 -29.60 2.71
N PRO A 168 -2.63 -28.40 2.15
CA PRO A 168 -3.76 -27.59 2.61
C PRO A 168 -5.07 -28.22 2.18
N VAL A 169 -6.12 -28.06 3.00
CA VAL A 169 -7.49 -28.43 2.65
C VAL A 169 -8.15 -27.33 1.80
N THR A 170 -7.61 -26.10 1.83
CA THR A 170 -8.10 -24.98 1.04
C THR A 170 -6.98 -23.99 0.71
N LEU A 171 -7.07 -23.38 -0.48
CA LEU A 171 -6.20 -22.30 -0.93
C LEU A 171 -7.01 -21.01 -1.06
N GLN A 172 -6.54 -19.95 -0.42
CA GLN A 172 -7.20 -18.67 -0.33
C GLN A 172 -6.52 -17.60 -1.22
N PRO A 173 -7.26 -16.62 -1.74
CA PRO A 173 -6.71 -15.58 -2.61
C PRO A 173 -5.78 -14.61 -1.88
N ASP A 174 -5.94 -14.44 -0.56
CA ASP A 174 -5.15 -13.53 0.27
C ASP A 174 -5.11 -13.97 1.73
N VAL A 175 -4.28 -13.28 2.53
CA VAL A 175 -4.03 -13.66 3.93
C VAL A 175 -5.23 -13.42 4.85
N LYS A 176 -6.06 -12.41 4.58
CA LYS A 176 -7.28 -12.15 5.38
C LYS A 176 -8.32 -13.24 5.17
N SER A 177 -8.38 -13.77 3.97
CA SER A 177 -9.22 -14.95 3.66
C SER A 177 -8.73 -16.19 4.40
N VAL A 178 -7.40 -16.42 4.52
CA VAL A 178 -6.85 -17.48 5.36
C VAL A 178 -7.23 -17.27 6.83
N LEU A 179 -7.01 -16.06 7.36
CA LEU A 179 -7.34 -15.72 8.74
C LEU A 179 -8.83 -15.98 9.03
N THR A 180 -9.72 -15.60 8.13
CA THR A 180 -11.17 -15.84 8.25
C THR A 180 -11.49 -17.32 8.38
N GLN A 181 -10.82 -18.22 7.63
CA GLN A 181 -11.01 -19.65 7.76
C GLN A 181 -10.66 -20.16 9.18
N VAL A 182 -9.60 -19.58 9.77
CA VAL A 182 -9.19 -19.89 11.14
C VAL A 182 -10.17 -19.33 12.16
N GLU A 183 -10.54 -18.05 12.06
CA GLU A 183 -11.46 -17.37 12.99
C GLU A 183 -12.84 -18.04 13.05
N THR A 184 -13.29 -18.58 11.93
CA THR A 184 -14.58 -19.27 11.82
C THR A 184 -14.52 -20.76 12.18
N GLY A 185 -13.32 -21.29 12.48
CA GLY A 185 -13.12 -22.71 12.82
C GLY A 185 -13.32 -23.68 11.64
N ASN A 186 -13.30 -23.19 10.40
CA ASN A 186 -13.38 -24.04 9.20
C ASN A 186 -12.11 -24.88 9.02
N VAL A 187 -10.99 -24.40 9.55
CA VAL A 187 -9.69 -25.07 9.56
C VAL A 187 -9.08 -25.03 10.97
N ASP A 188 -8.12 -25.90 11.21
CA ASP A 188 -7.42 -26.00 12.50
C ASP A 188 -6.25 -25.01 12.57
N ALA A 189 -5.66 -24.65 11.44
CA ALA A 189 -4.56 -23.70 11.36
C ALA A 189 -4.51 -23.00 9.99
N GLY A 190 -3.83 -21.86 9.95
CA GLY A 190 -3.51 -21.15 8.70
C GLY A 190 -2.16 -20.46 8.79
N MET A 191 -1.47 -20.33 7.64
CA MET A 191 -0.28 -19.51 7.55
C MET A 191 -0.67 -18.07 7.21
N VAL A 192 -0.35 -17.15 8.11
CA VAL A 192 -0.66 -15.72 8.04
C VAL A 192 0.58 -14.89 8.38
N TYR A 193 0.42 -13.61 8.66
CA TYR A 193 1.49 -12.78 9.20
C TYR A 193 1.23 -12.42 10.66
N VAL A 194 2.30 -12.04 11.37
CA VAL A 194 2.23 -11.54 12.76
C VAL A 194 1.17 -10.43 12.90
N THR A 195 1.11 -9.52 11.93
CA THR A 195 0.15 -8.41 11.93
C THR A 195 -1.30 -8.87 11.83
N ASP A 196 -1.56 -9.97 11.15
CA ASP A 196 -2.91 -10.52 11.00
C ASP A 196 -3.40 -11.12 12.31
N VAL A 197 -2.51 -11.84 13.01
CA VAL A 197 -2.82 -12.39 14.35
C VAL A 197 -3.07 -11.26 15.34
N MET A 198 -2.23 -10.22 15.34
CA MET A 198 -2.43 -9.04 16.19
C MET A 198 -3.77 -8.35 15.90
N ALA A 199 -4.14 -8.23 14.64
CA ALA A 199 -5.42 -7.62 14.22
C ALA A 199 -6.63 -8.49 14.60
N ALA A 200 -6.50 -9.82 14.58
CA ALA A 200 -7.54 -10.76 14.99
C ALA A 200 -7.88 -10.63 16.48
N GLY A 201 -6.93 -10.22 17.32
CA GLY A 201 -7.12 -10.11 18.77
C GLY A 201 -7.52 -11.46 19.37
N SER A 202 -8.65 -11.51 20.06
CA SER A 202 -9.14 -12.75 20.70
C SER A 202 -9.75 -13.78 19.75
N LYS A 203 -9.86 -13.50 18.45
CA LYS A 203 -10.49 -14.42 17.49
C LYS A 203 -9.53 -15.46 16.93
N ALA A 204 -8.22 -15.23 17.06
CA ALA A 204 -7.19 -16.20 16.70
C ALA A 204 -6.03 -16.12 17.70
N LYS A 205 -5.30 -17.24 17.82
CA LYS A 205 -4.06 -17.31 18.58
C LYS A 205 -2.90 -17.54 17.63
N GLY A 206 -1.80 -16.81 17.83
CA GLY A 206 -0.55 -16.98 17.08
C GLY A 206 0.32 -18.07 17.68
N ILE A 207 0.94 -18.86 16.83
CA ILE A 207 2.03 -19.78 17.16
C ILE A 207 3.27 -19.27 16.45
N THR A 208 4.23 -18.81 17.22
CA THR A 208 5.47 -18.20 16.71
C THR A 208 6.32 -19.25 16.01
N ILE A 209 6.83 -18.89 14.84
CA ILE A 209 7.75 -19.74 14.06
C ILE A 209 9.18 -19.37 14.47
N PRO A 210 10.03 -20.34 14.82
CA PRO A 210 11.44 -20.09 15.13
C PRO A 210 12.15 -19.32 14.01
N ALA A 211 13.06 -18.44 14.36
CA ALA A 211 13.74 -17.57 13.38
C ALA A 211 14.52 -18.36 12.30
N SER A 212 15.00 -19.57 12.62
CA SER A 212 15.65 -20.49 11.66
C SER A 212 14.72 -20.95 10.54
N ASP A 213 13.43 -21.08 10.84
CA ASP A 213 12.43 -21.67 9.97
C ASP A 213 11.52 -20.57 9.36
N ASN A 214 11.51 -19.38 9.98
CA ASN A 214 10.62 -18.29 9.56
C ASN A 214 11.09 -17.65 8.25
N ALA A 215 10.14 -16.99 7.59
CA ALA A 215 10.37 -16.17 6.44
C ALA A 215 9.69 -14.81 6.60
N SER A 216 10.18 -13.82 5.88
CA SER A 216 9.66 -12.45 5.93
C SER A 216 9.47 -11.90 4.52
N THR A 217 8.65 -10.87 4.42
CA THR A 217 8.51 -10.12 3.16
C THR A 217 8.63 -8.64 3.41
N LEU A 218 9.22 -7.93 2.44
CA LEU A 218 9.24 -6.48 2.39
C LEU A 218 7.97 -5.95 1.71
N TYR A 219 7.54 -4.79 2.16
CA TYR A 219 6.38 -4.09 1.64
C TYR A 219 6.84 -2.83 0.91
N PRO A 220 6.97 -2.89 -0.42
CA PRO A 220 7.19 -1.72 -1.25
C PRO A 220 5.89 -0.99 -1.55
N MET A 221 5.97 0.34 -1.74
CA MET A 221 4.90 1.13 -2.34
C MET A 221 5.46 2.11 -3.35
N ALA A 222 4.61 2.49 -4.32
CA ALA A 222 4.91 3.47 -5.35
C ALA A 222 3.65 4.24 -5.77
N THR A 223 3.85 5.43 -6.31
CA THR A 223 2.82 6.14 -7.07
C THR A 223 2.66 5.48 -8.42
N VAL A 224 1.41 5.25 -8.84
CA VAL A 224 1.09 4.68 -10.15
C VAL A 224 1.31 5.72 -11.24
N SER A 225 1.94 5.31 -12.35
CA SER A 225 2.35 6.22 -13.44
C SER A 225 1.18 6.94 -14.09
N SER A 226 0.04 6.28 -14.22
CA SER A 226 -1.20 6.81 -14.82
C SER A 226 -2.01 7.71 -13.87
N SER A 227 -1.61 7.88 -12.61
CA SER A 227 -2.32 8.72 -11.63
C SER A 227 -2.46 10.16 -12.12
N ASN A 228 -3.68 10.69 -12.05
CA ASN A 228 -3.98 12.11 -12.27
C ASN A 228 -3.82 12.95 -10.98
N HIS A 229 -3.60 12.30 -9.84
CA HIS A 229 -3.49 12.92 -8.50
C HIS A 229 -2.07 12.78 -7.92
N LYS A 230 -1.03 12.85 -8.77
CA LYS A 230 0.36 12.55 -8.38
C LYS A 230 0.83 13.29 -7.14
N SER A 231 0.46 14.57 -6.99
CA SER A 231 0.86 15.37 -5.83
C SER A 231 0.31 14.79 -4.52
N ILE A 232 -0.98 14.45 -4.48
CA ILE A 232 -1.63 13.88 -3.29
C ILE A 232 -1.12 12.45 -3.04
N ALA A 233 -0.92 11.66 -4.11
CA ALA A 233 -0.36 10.31 -4.03
C ALA A 233 1.05 10.33 -3.41
N GLN A 234 1.91 11.26 -3.84
CA GLN A 234 3.25 11.45 -3.27
C GLN A 234 3.20 11.91 -1.82
N GLN A 235 2.27 12.79 -1.46
CA GLN A 235 2.05 13.21 -0.06
C GLN A 235 1.62 12.03 0.81
N PHE A 236 0.73 11.16 0.30
CA PHE A 236 0.33 9.95 1.01
C PHE A 236 1.52 8.99 1.22
N VAL A 237 2.32 8.74 0.17
CA VAL A 237 3.55 7.94 0.26
C VAL A 237 4.50 8.54 1.31
N ALA A 238 4.74 9.85 1.27
CA ALA A 238 5.56 10.53 2.25
C ALA A 238 5.00 10.43 3.67
N TYR A 239 3.66 10.49 3.82
CA TYR A 239 3.01 10.35 5.12
C TYR A 239 3.21 8.94 5.71
N VAL A 240 3.06 7.89 4.91
CA VAL A 240 3.32 6.49 5.34
C VAL A 240 4.77 6.33 5.82
N LEU A 241 5.73 6.96 5.13
CA LEU A 241 7.16 6.93 5.47
C LEU A 241 7.53 7.85 6.64
N SER A 242 6.66 8.78 7.02
CA SER A 242 6.90 9.70 8.13
C SER A 242 6.90 8.99 9.50
N PRO A 243 7.45 9.63 10.56
CA PRO A 243 7.37 9.07 11.91
C PRO A 243 5.94 8.72 12.35
N ALA A 244 4.93 9.50 11.95
CA ALA A 244 3.52 9.23 12.29
C ALA A 244 3.01 7.95 11.59
N GLY A 245 3.25 7.80 10.29
CA GLY A 245 2.88 6.58 9.55
C GLY A 245 3.62 5.35 10.08
N GLN A 246 4.92 5.48 10.33
CA GLN A 246 5.75 4.39 10.86
C GLN A 246 5.34 3.97 12.28
N GLN A 247 4.87 4.90 13.11
CA GLN A 247 4.32 4.56 14.44
C GLN A 247 3.05 3.72 14.33
N VAL A 248 2.16 4.00 13.38
CA VAL A 248 0.96 3.18 13.15
C VAL A 248 1.34 1.79 12.68
N LEU A 249 2.30 1.68 11.74
CA LEU A 249 2.78 0.39 11.24
C LEU A 249 3.42 -0.44 12.37
N ALA A 250 4.30 0.16 13.18
CA ALA A 250 4.92 -0.52 14.32
C ALA A 250 3.88 -0.99 15.35
N ALA A 251 2.87 -0.16 15.65
CA ALA A 251 1.77 -0.53 16.56
C ALA A 251 0.90 -1.68 16.01
N ALA A 252 0.85 -1.86 14.69
CA ALA A 252 0.18 -2.98 14.03
C ALA A 252 1.07 -4.25 13.93
N GLY A 253 2.33 -4.21 14.39
CA GLY A 253 3.25 -5.34 14.38
C GLY A 253 4.20 -5.40 13.19
N PHE A 254 4.13 -4.44 12.25
CA PHE A 254 5.13 -4.34 11.19
C PHE A 254 6.48 -3.90 11.74
N GLN A 255 7.54 -4.42 11.14
CA GLN A 255 8.91 -4.00 11.41
C GLN A 255 9.39 -3.02 10.32
N LYS A 256 10.45 -2.29 10.62
CA LYS A 256 11.15 -1.48 9.61
C LYS A 256 11.77 -2.39 8.55
N PRO A 257 11.88 -1.92 7.29
CA PRO A 257 12.53 -2.64 6.20
C PRO A 257 13.95 -3.07 6.49
#